data_8ce13320bbbf5c541b652d51d19b5017
#
_entry.id   8ce13320bbbf5c541b652d51d19b5017
#
_cell.length_a   1.000
_cell.length_b   1.000
_cell.length_c   1.000
_cell.angle_alpha   90.00
_cell.angle_beta   90.00
_cell.angle_gamma   90.00
#
_symmetry.space_group_name_H-M   'P 1'
#
loop_
_entity.id
_entity.type
_entity.pdbx_description
1 polymer ?
#
loop_
_entity_poly.entity_id
_entity_poly.type
_entity_poly.pdbx_seq_one_letter_code
_entity_poly.pdbx_strand_id
1 'polypeptide(L)' 'EQEEEELRKELINESLLVLNKRELDIIQTRKLTDSPSTLEELSIKYDISRERVRQIEVRALEKVKEALEKNMNDKNIVDI' A
#
# COMPACT_ATOMS: atom_id res chain seq x y z
N GLU A 1 6.31 -7.33 -22.23
CA GLU A 1 5.93 -6.05 -21.60
C GLU A 1 4.70 -6.22 -20.75
N GLN A 2 3.65 -6.81 -21.32
CA GLN A 2 2.44 -7.07 -20.56
C GLN A 2 2.71 -8.01 -19.39
N GLU A 3 3.58 -8.99 -19.61
CA GLU A 3 3.92 -9.94 -18.57
C GLU A 3 4.59 -9.26 -17.39
N GLU A 4 5.46 -8.29 -17.66
CA GLU A 4 6.10 -7.54 -16.58
C GLU A 4 5.10 -6.73 -15.78
N GLU A 5 4.16 -6.07 -16.47
CA GLU A 5 3.14 -5.29 -15.78
C GLU A 5 2.25 -6.16 -14.93
N GLU A 6 1.89 -7.33 -15.46
CA GLU A 6 1.06 -8.26 -14.70
C GLU A 6 1.79 -8.77 -13.48
N LEU A 7 3.08 -9.07 -13.62
CA LEU A 7 3.89 -9.52 -12.49
C LEU A 7 3.99 -8.43 -11.42
N ARG A 8 4.18 -7.18 -11.84
CA ARG A 8 4.23 -6.07 -10.89
C ARG A 8 2.94 -5.93 -10.13
N LYS A 9 1.81 -6.05 -10.85
CA LYS A 9 0.50 -5.96 -10.20
C LYS A 9 0.30 -7.09 -9.20
N GLU A 10 0.71 -8.30 -9.56
CA GLU A 10 0.61 -9.44 -8.65
C GLU A 10 1.44 -9.20 -7.40
N LEU A 11 2.67 -8.72 -7.57
CA LEU A 11 3.55 -8.47 -6.44
C LEU A 11 2.97 -7.40 -5.50
N ILE A 12 2.43 -6.34 -6.09
CA ILE A 12 1.83 -5.28 -5.28
C ILE A 12 0.60 -5.82 -4.56
N ASN A 13 -0.27 -6.54 -5.27
CA ASN A 13 -1.48 -7.08 -4.67
C ASN A 13 -1.16 -8.03 -3.53
N GLU A 14 -0.16 -8.88 -3.69
CA GLU A 14 0.25 -9.79 -2.63
C GLU A 14 0.80 -9.01 -1.44
N SER A 15 1.55 -7.96 -1.73
CA SER A 15 2.13 -7.15 -0.66
C SER A 15 1.07 -6.41 0.14
N LEU A 16 -0.05 -6.07 -0.49
CA LEU A 16 -1.13 -5.37 0.20
C LEU A 16 -1.86 -6.28 1.19
N LEU A 17 -1.69 -7.60 1.06
CA LEU A 17 -2.37 -8.54 1.96
C LEU A 17 -1.89 -8.45 3.40
N VAL A 18 -0.73 -7.83 3.64
CA VAL A 18 -0.22 -7.68 5.00
C VAL A 18 -0.92 -6.55 5.75
N LEU A 19 -1.74 -5.77 5.07
CA LEU A 19 -2.40 -4.62 5.67
C LEU A 19 -3.77 -5.00 6.23
N ASN A 20 -4.16 -4.36 7.35
CA ASN A 20 -5.52 -4.51 7.83
C ASN A 20 -6.43 -3.63 6.98
N LYS A 21 -7.74 -3.70 7.25
CA LYS A 21 -8.72 -3.01 6.43
C LYS A 21 -8.51 -1.51 6.38
N ARG A 22 -8.22 -0.91 7.54
CA ARG A 22 -8.03 0.54 7.61
C ARG A 22 -6.77 0.96 6.86
N GLU A 23 -5.68 0.23 7.09
CA GLU A 23 -4.43 0.52 6.40
C GLU A 23 -4.60 0.39 4.89
N LEU A 24 -5.28 -0.66 4.46
CA LEU A 24 -5.50 -0.89 3.05
C LEU A 24 -6.35 0.22 2.44
N ASP A 25 -7.42 0.62 3.12
CA ASP A 25 -8.27 1.69 2.62
C ASP A 25 -7.49 2.99 2.47
N ILE A 26 -6.68 3.32 3.47
CA ILE A 26 -5.90 4.56 3.43
C ILE A 26 -4.90 4.52 2.26
N ILE A 27 -4.21 3.40 2.09
CA ILE A 27 -3.25 3.28 0.99
C ILE A 27 -3.97 3.37 -0.35
N GLN A 28 -5.07 2.66 -0.52
CA GLN A 28 -5.80 2.64 -1.79
C GLN A 28 -6.37 4.01 -2.14
N THR A 29 -6.91 4.71 -1.16
CA THR A 29 -7.56 5.99 -1.43
C THR A 29 -6.59 7.16 -1.47
N ARG A 30 -5.36 6.96 -1.03
CA ARG A 30 -4.35 8.02 -1.02
C ARG A 30 -3.26 7.83 -2.08
N LYS A 31 -2.88 6.57 -2.34
CA LYS A 31 -1.70 6.29 -3.16
C LYS A 31 -2.01 5.53 -4.44
N LEU A 32 -3.13 4.82 -4.50
CA LEU A 32 -3.42 3.94 -5.62
C LEU A 32 -4.60 4.42 -6.44
N THR A 33 -4.82 5.73 -6.47
CA THR A 33 -5.94 6.30 -7.21
C THR A 33 -5.51 7.61 -7.84
N ASP A 34 -6.18 7.98 -8.93
CA ASP A 34 -5.95 9.25 -9.60
C ASP A 34 -6.61 10.42 -8.86
N SER A 35 -7.53 10.13 -7.95
CA SER A 35 -8.24 11.15 -7.19
C SER A 35 -8.10 10.86 -5.71
N PRO A 36 -6.93 11.18 -5.13
CA PRO A 36 -6.67 10.78 -3.73
C PRO A 36 -7.56 11.53 -2.74
N SER A 37 -7.98 10.80 -1.71
CA SER A 37 -8.66 11.39 -0.56
C SER A 37 -7.69 12.27 0.21
N THR A 38 -8.24 13.31 0.85
CA THR A 38 -7.42 14.17 1.70
C THR A 38 -7.27 13.55 3.09
N LEU A 39 -6.26 14.03 3.82
CA LEU A 39 -6.09 13.61 5.21
C LEU A 39 -7.33 13.99 6.03
N GLU A 40 -7.90 15.14 5.73
CA GLU A 40 -9.11 15.60 6.42
C GLU A 40 -10.26 14.63 6.23
N GLU A 41 -10.49 14.21 5.00
CA GLU A 41 -11.58 13.28 4.70
C GLU A 41 -11.42 11.97 5.47
N LEU A 42 -10.19 11.46 5.51
CA LEU A 42 -9.93 10.21 6.20
C LEU A 42 -9.98 10.38 7.71
N SER A 43 -9.56 11.54 8.22
CA SER A 43 -9.64 11.80 9.65
C SER A 43 -11.10 11.80 10.11
N ILE A 44 -11.99 12.36 9.29
CA ILE A 44 -13.42 12.35 9.60
C ILE A 44 -13.98 10.92 9.51
N LYS A 45 -13.61 10.23 8.45
CA LYS A 45 -14.11 8.87 8.22
C LYS A 45 -13.78 7.93 9.38
N TYR A 46 -12.58 8.04 9.92
CA TYR A 46 -12.11 7.14 10.96
C TYR A 46 -12.11 7.76 12.36
N ASP A 47 -12.55 9.01 12.45
CA ASP A 47 -12.65 9.70 13.75
C ASP A 47 -11.29 9.72 14.46
N ILE A 48 -10.26 10.07 13.73
CA ILE A 48 -8.90 10.24 14.25
C ILE A 48 -8.32 11.52 13.68
N SER A 49 -7.19 11.97 14.24
CA SER A 49 -6.56 13.20 13.77
C SER A 49 -5.94 12.99 12.38
N ARG A 50 -5.75 14.10 11.67
CA ARG A 50 -5.05 14.05 10.38
C ARG A 50 -3.63 13.51 10.55
N GLU A 51 -2.98 13.92 11.64
CA GLU A 51 -1.64 13.41 11.91
C GLU A 51 -1.64 11.90 12.11
N ARG A 52 -2.66 11.38 12.77
CA ARG A 52 -2.76 9.92 12.94
C ARG A 52 -2.95 9.22 11.61
N VAL A 53 -3.77 9.80 10.72
CA VAL A 53 -3.93 9.24 9.37
C VAL A 53 -2.58 9.19 8.67
N ARG A 54 -1.81 10.28 8.76
CA ARG A 54 -0.49 10.33 8.12
C ARG A 54 0.43 9.26 8.68
N GLN A 55 0.41 9.07 10.00
CA GLN A 55 1.24 8.04 10.63
C GLN A 55 0.87 6.66 10.14
N ILE A 56 -0.44 6.39 10.03
CA ILE A 56 -0.91 5.10 9.55
C ILE A 56 -0.48 4.89 8.10
N GLU A 57 -0.57 5.93 7.29
CA GLU A 57 -0.15 5.85 5.90
C GLU A 57 1.33 5.50 5.78
N VAL A 58 2.18 6.20 6.53
CA VAL A 58 3.62 5.94 6.50
C VAL A 58 3.91 4.50 6.93
N ARG A 59 3.28 4.08 8.02
CA ARG A 59 3.50 2.73 8.53
C ARG A 59 3.04 1.67 7.54
N ALA A 60 1.89 1.91 6.92
CA ALA A 60 1.37 0.96 5.94
C ALA A 60 2.29 0.85 4.74
N LEU A 61 2.83 1.98 4.28
CA LEU A 61 3.76 1.96 3.17
C LEU A 61 5.02 1.18 3.51
N GLU A 62 5.51 1.32 4.74
CA GLU A 62 6.67 0.54 5.18
C GLU A 62 6.37 -0.95 5.14
N LYS A 63 5.18 -1.34 5.62
CA LYS A 63 4.78 -2.74 5.60
C LYS A 63 4.72 -3.28 4.18
N VAL A 64 4.14 -2.49 3.27
CA VAL A 64 4.03 -2.91 1.87
C VAL A 64 5.41 -3.06 1.26
N LYS A 65 6.31 -2.12 1.53
CA LYS A 65 7.66 -2.17 1.00
C LYS A 65 8.38 -3.43 1.46
N GLU A 66 8.30 -3.72 2.75
CA GLU A 66 8.94 -4.92 3.30
C GLU A 66 8.36 -6.19 2.68
N ALA A 67 7.04 -6.23 2.56
CA ALA A 67 6.38 -7.40 1.98
C ALA A 67 6.74 -7.55 0.51
N LEU A 68 6.83 -6.44 -0.20
CA LEU A 68 7.19 -6.46 -1.62
C LEU A 68 8.59 -7.02 -1.82
N GLU A 69 9.53 -6.55 -1.01
CA GLU A 69 10.91 -7.05 -1.08
C GLU A 69 10.98 -8.55 -0.80
N LYS A 70 10.24 -8.99 0.21
CA LYS A 70 10.20 -10.40 0.54
C LYS A 70 9.59 -11.23 -0.59
N ASN A 71 8.49 -10.74 -1.15
CA ASN A 71 7.81 -11.46 -2.24
C ASN A 71 8.71 -11.57 -3.46
N MET A 72 9.46 -10.52 -3.75
CA MET A 72 10.39 -10.53 -4.87
C MET A 72 11.50 -11.56 -4.63
N ASN A 73 12.03 -11.61 -3.42
CA ASN A 73 13.05 -12.60 -3.07
C ASN A 73 12.51 -14.01 -3.17
N ASP A 74 11.30 -14.22 -2.65
CA ASP A 74 10.69 -15.55 -2.67
C ASP A 74 10.45 -16.03 -4.11
N LYS A 75 10.18 -15.11 -5.00
CA LYS A 75 9.96 -15.45 -6.41
C LYS A 75 11.26 -15.46 -7.21
N ASN A 76 12.36 -15.16 -6.56
CA ASN A 76 13.68 -15.24 -7.20
C ASN A 76 13.81 -14.32 -8.40
N ILE A 77 13.34 -13.09 -8.26
CA ILE A 77 13.37 -12.13 -9.36
C ILE A 77 14.18 -10.88 -9.02
N VAL A 78 14.92 -10.91 -7.93
CA VAL A 78 15.63 -9.72 -7.44
C VAL A 78 17.02 -9.58 -8.05
N ASP A 79 17.65 -10.66 -8.36
CA ASP A 79 19.05 -10.70 -8.73
C ASP A 79 19.31 -10.43 -10.20
N ILE A 80 18.42 -9.86 -10.86
CA ILE A 80 18.52 -9.62 -12.29
C ILE A 80 19.48 -8.50 -12.65
#